data_9e78408251fe2d925649e1db2c020347
#
_entry.id   9e78408251fe2d925649e1db2c020347
#
_cell.length_a   1.000
_cell.length_b   1.000
_cell.length_c   1.000
_cell.angle_alpha   90.00
_cell.angle_beta   90.00
_cell.angle_gamma   90.00
#
_symmetry.space_group_name_H-M   'P 1'
#
loop_
_entity.id
_entity.type
_entity.pdbx_description
1 polymer ?
#
loop_
_entity_poly.entity_id
_entity_poly.type
_entity_poly.pdbx_seq_one_letter_code
_entity_poly.pdbx_strand_id
1 'polypeptide(L)'
;LVGSKFGNSVDANFWTLTSNGTASANAVSNGINTLTSGTASAGYAQTQSVRLARYSGGIPNLYRAQHRTPTVAVALNTRRFGAFTVATRVPQDGFYFEVSPAGVLSVNCVRDASVQSVSSGNFNGSLNFFTLDTNGHVYEIVYAFSQVDFLIDGQVVHIFKPTSAPLTSDMDLPITTQSINGASGTTSGVLENWFCGINRMGEEAAAPKWVHVVGATGGGTLTQLKTGSGRLRSININTLEDGAAIRIYDASSATNAIGLITITSGNQGAKLPVNMTYNLDFYTGLYAVVIGTTTDVTFIYE
;
A
#
# COMPACT_ATOMS: atom_id res chain seq x y z
N LEU A 1 6.11 10.87 -4.46
CA LEU A 1 5.21 10.91 -5.60
C LEU A 1 5.73 10.00 -6.71
N VAL A 2 4.93 9.06 -7.14
CA VAL A 2 5.16 8.20 -8.30
C VAL A 2 4.03 8.45 -9.28
N GLY A 3 4.34 8.70 -10.55
CA GLY A 3 3.35 8.96 -11.58
C GLY A 3 3.26 10.42 -12.02
N SER A 4 2.52 10.66 -13.07
CA SER A 4 2.32 11.98 -13.65
C SER A 4 1.06 12.05 -14.52
N LYS A 5 0.76 13.25 -14.99
CA LYS A 5 -0.20 13.45 -16.09
C LYS A 5 0.44 13.06 -17.41
N PHE A 6 -0.36 12.61 -18.34
CA PHE A 6 0.05 12.41 -19.72
C PHE A 6 -0.05 13.74 -20.48
N GLY A 7 0.99 14.06 -21.26
CA GLY A 7 1.03 15.22 -22.14
C GLY A 7 0.71 14.85 -23.57
N ASN A 8 1.46 15.40 -24.53
CA ASN A 8 1.40 15.01 -25.93
C ASN A 8 2.41 13.91 -26.31
N SER A 9 3.27 13.55 -25.36
CA SER A 9 4.26 12.49 -25.49
C SER A 9 4.49 11.81 -24.15
N VAL A 10 5.08 10.62 -24.20
CA VAL A 10 5.47 9.87 -23.02
C VAL A 10 6.72 10.48 -22.41
N ASP A 11 6.71 10.72 -21.12
CA ASP A 11 7.93 10.97 -20.37
C ASP A 11 8.55 9.63 -19.93
N ALA A 12 9.63 9.22 -20.60
CA ALA A 12 10.32 7.96 -20.33
C ALA A 12 11.00 7.91 -18.95
N ASN A 13 11.16 9.04 -18.25
CA ASN A 13 11.63 9.07 -16.87
C ASN A 13 10.55 8.58 -15.87
N PHE A 14 9.29 8.62 -16.28
CA PHE A 14 8.15 8.20 -15.46
C PHE A 14 7.52 6.90 -15.94
N TRP A 15 7.50 6.64 -17.25
CA TRP A 15 6.69 5.60 -17.84
C TRP A 15 7.46 4.70 -18.80
N THR A 16 7.24 3.40 -18.65
CA THR A 16 7.58 2.37 -19.64
C THR A 16 6.30 1.94 -20.32
N LEU A 17 6.27 2.04 -21.65
CA LEU A 17 5.18 1.56 -22.48
C LEU A 17 5.58 0.26 -23.18
N THR A 18 4.71 -0.74 -23.09
CA THR A 18 4.93 -2.03 -23.74
C THR A 18 3.66 -2.44 -24.48
N SER A 19 3.82 -2.97 -25.68
CA SER A 19 2.71 -3.57 -26.43
C SER A 19 3.21 -4.75 -27.24
N ASN A 20 2.35 -5.74 -27.45
CA ASN A 20 2.66 -6.92 -28.25
C ASN A 20 1.36 -7.47 -28.89
N GLY A 21 1.45 -7.87 -30.14
CA GLY A 21 0.34 -8.40 -30.93
C GLY A 21 -0.07 -7.47 -32.07
N THR A 22 -0.80 -8.03 -33.03
CA THR A 22 -1.29 -7.26 -34.20
C THR A 22 -2.22 -6.14 -33.77
N ALA A 23 -1.94 -4.91 -34.21
CA ALA A 23 -2.68 -3.69 -33.90
C ALA A 23 -2.76 -3.36 -32.40
N SER A 24 -1.90 -3.98 -31.55
CA SER A 24 -1.73 -3.51 -30.17
C SER A 24 -0.99 -2.18 -30.17
N ALA A 25 -1.40 -1.27 -29.32
CA ALA A 25 -0.80 0.05 -29.22
C ALA A 25 -0.86 0.57 -27.78
N ASN A 26 0.13 1.37 -27.46
CA ASN A 26 0.14 2.20 -26.24
C ASN A 26 0.58 3.59 -26.69
N ALA A 27 -0.37 4.51 -26.78
CA ALA A 27 -0.16 5.82 -27.39
C ALA A 27 -0.59 6.95 -26.45
N VAL A 28 0.22 8.01 -26.40
CA VAL A 28 -0.09 9.22 -25.64
C VAL A 28 -0.38 10.35 -26.59
N SER A 29 -1.56 10.95 -26.47
CA SER A 29 -2.00 12.09 -27.26
C SER A 29 -3.01 12.93 -26.49
N ASN A 30 -2.90 14.25 -26.57
CA ASN A 30 -3.85 15.20 -25.97
C ASN A 30 -4.12 14.97 -24.47
N GLY A 31 -3.10 14.62 -23.72
CA GLY A 31 -3.22 14.38 -22.29
C GLY A 31 -3.78 12.99 -21.91
N ILE A 32 -4.00 12.11 -22.89
CA ILE A 32 -4.57 10.78 -22.69
C ILE A 32 -3.56 9.73 -23.11
N ASN A 33 -3.33 8.76 -22.25
CA ASN A 33 -2.64 7.52 -22.60
C ASN A 33 -3.68 6.45 -22.92
N THR A 34 -3.70 6.01 -24.18
CA THR A 34 -4.63 5.00 -24.70
C THR A 34 -3.92 3.67 -24.89
N LEU A 35 -4.37 2.66 -24.18
CA LEU A 35 -3.91 1.28 -24.31
C LEU A 35 -4.90 0.50 -25.15
N THR A 36 -4.40 -0.14 -26.19
CA THR A 36 -5.19 -0.97 -27.11
C THR A 36 -4.55 -2.35 -27.21
N SER A 37 -5.28 -3.40 -26.83
CA SER A 37 -4.74 -4.78 -26.85
C SER A 37 -4.57 -5.35 -28.27
N GLY A 38 -5.17 -4.70 -29.27
CA GLY A 38 -5.13 -5.17 -30.65
C GLY A 38 -6.03 -6.39 -30.89
N THR A 39 -5.84 -7.02 -32.05
CA THR A 39 -6.66 -8.14 -32.52
C THR A 39 -5.94 -9.50 -32.46
N ALA A 40 -4.72 -9.54 -31.96
CA ALA A 40 -3.99 -10.78 -31.78
C ALA A 40 -4.46 -11.53 -30.54
N SER A 41 -4.51 -12.84 -30.62
CA SER A 41 -4.59 -13.76 -29.49
C SER A 41 -3.48 -13.45 -28.51
N ALA A 42 -3.82 -13.31 -27.22
CA ALA A 42 -2.90 -12.90 -26.16
C ALA A 42 -2.18 -11.55 -26.41
N GLY A 43 -2.70 -10.70 -27.32
CA GLY A 43 -2.21 -9.34 -27.54
C GLY A 43 -2.42 -8.47 -26.31
N TYR A 44 -1.52 -7.52 -26.04
CA TYR A 44 -1.62 -6.65 -24.88
C TYR A 44 -0.97 -5.29 -25.11
N ALA A 45 -1.41 -4.33 -24.33
CA ALA A 45 -0.75 -3.06 -24.10
C ALA A 45 -0.64 -2.81 -22.59
N GLN A 46 0.49 -2.29 -22.15
CA GLN A 46 0.79 -2.02 -20.75
C GLN A 46 1.53 -0.69 -20.59
N THR A 47 1.12 0.09 -19.62
CA THR A 47 1.87 1.23 -19.09
C THR A 47 2.31 0.88 -17.68
N GLN A 48 3.58 1.10 -17.36
CA GLN A 48 4.12 0.88 -16.03
C GLN A 48 5.01 2.05 -15.61
N SER A 49 4.93 2.44 -14.34
CA SER A 49 5.85 3.46 -13.83
C SER A 49 7.27 2.92 -13.70
N VAL A 50 8.25 3.74 -14.08
CA VAL A 50 9.69 3.45 -13.89
C VAL A 50 10.04 3.45 -12.40
N ARG A 51 9.41 4.35 -11.66
CA ARG A 51 9.61 4.46 -10.21
C ARG A 51 8.62 3.58 -9.47
N LEU A 52 9.07 3.03 -8.37
CA LEU A 52 8.27 2.21 -7.47
C LEU A 52 7.84 3.03 -6.27
N ALA A 53 6.61 2.85 -5.84
CA ALA A 53 6.14 3.43 -4.59
C ALA A 53 6.49 2.47 -3.45
N ARG A 54 7.41 2.90 -2.60
CA ARG A 54 7.78 2.11 -1.43
C ARG A 54 6.60 1.99 -0.48
N TYR A 55 6.28 0.77 -0.12
CA TYR A 55 5.31 0.46 0.91
C TYR A 55 6.02 0.45 2.27
N SER A 56 5.66 1.35 3.15
CA SER A 56 6.18 1.37 4.52
C SER A 56 5.04 1.37 5.51
N GLY A 57 5.20 0.61 6.59
CA GLY A 57 4.22 0.55 7.65
C GLY A 57 3.94 1.91 8.27
N GLY A 58 2.71 2.12 8.71
CA GLY A 58 2.32 3.32 9.44
C GLY A 58 1.96 4.53 8.57
N ILE A 59 2.28 4.54 7.28
CA ILE A 59 1.87 5.62 6.36
C ILE A 59 1.14 5.02 5.17
N PRO A 60 -0.16 5.29 5.01
CA PRO A 60 -0.92 4.83 3.85
C PRO A 60 -0.38 5.43 2.56
N ASN A 61 -0.36 4.64 1.51
CA ASN A 61 -0.21 5.11 0.15
C ASN A 61 -1.58 5.27 -0.49
N LEU A 62 -1.74 6.31 -1.28
CA LEU A 62 -2.92 6.56 -2.11
C LEU A 62 -2.53 6.42 -3.58
N TYR A 63 -2.96 5.33 -4.21
CA TYR A 63 -3.07 5.29 -5.67
C TYR A 63 -4.29 6.08 -6.09
N ARG A 64 -4.13 6.97 -7.05
CA ARG A 64 -5.24 7.74 -7.63
C ARG A 64 -5.04 7.87 -9.13
N ALA A 65 -6.10 7.57 -9.89
CA ALA A 65 -6.07 7.65 -11.33
C ALA A 65 -7.44 7.98 -11.90
N GLN A 66 -7.47 8.54 -13.09
CA GLN A 66 -8.71 8.68 -13.86
C GLN A 66 -8.63 7.78 -15.08
N HIS A 67 -9.57 6.83 -15.16
CA HIS A 67 -9.67 5.87 -16.25
C HIS A 67 -11.03 5.89 -16.91
N ARG A 68 -11.05 5.55 -18.20
CA ARG A 68 -12.25 5.30 -18.99
C ARG A 68 -12.11 4.01 -19.77
N THR A 69 -13.20 3.28 -19.87
CA THR A 69 -13.35 2.13 -20.76
C THR A 69 -14.36 2.49 -21.85
N PRO A 70 -13.92 2.96 -23.04
CA PRO A 70 -14.84 3.40 -24.11
C PRO A 70 -15.84 2.34 -24.54
N THR A 71 -15.48 1.07 -24.32
CA THR A 71 -16.38 -0.09 -24.48
C THR A 71 -16.32 -0.91 -23.22
N VAL A 72 -17.44 -1.05 -22.52
CA VAL A 72 -17.50 -1.72 -21.20
C VAL A 72 -17.22 -3.22 -21.32
N ALA A 73 -18.03 -3.95 -22.10
CA ALA A 73 -17.82 -5.37 -22.33
C ALA A 73 -17.03 -5.61 -23.62
N VAL A 74 -15.91 -6.34 -23.52
CA VAL A 74 -15.10 -6.72 -24.68
C VAL A 74 -14.75 -8.19 -24.53
N ALA A 75 -15.27 -9.01 -25.43
CA ALA A 75 -15.11 -10.47 -25.37
C ALA A 75 -13.64 -10.87 -25.26
N LEU A 76 -13.33 -11.71 -24.28
CA LEU A 76 -12.00 -12.26 -24.00
C LEU A 76 -10.91 -11.19 -23.74
N ASN A 77 -11.30 -9.95 -23.37
CA ASN A 77 -10.37 -8.90 -23.01
C ASN A 77 -10.51 -8.54 -21.53
N THR A 78 -9.40 -8.44 -20.83
CA THR A 78 -9.32 -7.99 -19.43
C THR A 78 -8.54 -6.68 -19.35
N ARG A 79 -9.04 -5.73 -18.59
CA ARG A 79 -8.36 -4.44 -18.34
C ARG A 79 -8.10 -4.30 -16.86
N ARG A 80 -6.86 -3.92 -16.50
CA ARG A 80 -6.39 -3.81 -15.10
C ARG A 80 -5.70 -2.48 -14.90
N PHE A 81 -5.90 -1.89 -13.72
CA PHE A 81 -5.20 -0.66 -13.33
C PHE A 81 -5.10 -0.55 -11.81
N GLY A 82 -3.94 -0.10 -11.32
CA GLY A 82 -3.67 -0.01 -9.88
C GLY A 82 -2.20 0.12 -9.54
N ALA A 83 -1.88 -0.26 -8.32
CA ALA A 83 -0.52 -0.36 -7.80
C ALA A 83 -0.16 -1.85 -7.68
N PHE A 84 0.51 -2.42 -8.68
CA PHE A 84 0.85 -3.84 -8.68
C PHE A 84 2.00 -4.19 -9.60
N THR A 85 2.73 -5.24 -9.23
CA THR A 85 3.80 -5.84 -10.06
C THR A 85 3.23 -6.90 -10.99
N VAL A 86 3.92 -7.16 -12.09
CA VAL A 86 3.54 -8.18 -13.08
C VAL A 86 4.73 -9.02 -13.50
N ALA A 87 4.48 -10.32 -13.67
CA ALA A 87 5.38 -11.23 -14.38
C ALA A 87 4.62 -11.85 -15.56
N THR A 88 5.14 -11.70 -16.75
CA THR A 88 4.51 -12.22 -18.00
C THR A 88 3.01 -11.87 -18.08
N ARG A 89 2.65 -10.60 -17.78
CA ARG A 89 1.27 -10.06 -17.80
C ARG A 89 0.37 -10.51 -16.65
N VAL A 90 0.83 -11.41 -15.80
CA VAL A 90 0.09 -11.88 -14.62
C VAL A 90 0.45 -11.02 -13.42
N PRO A 91 -0.52 -10.43 -12.70
CA PRO A 91 -0.26 -9.73 -11.45
C PRO A 91 0.42 -10.66 -10.44
N GLN A 92 1.46 -10.14 -9.76
CA GLN A 92 2.21 -10.89 -8.75
C GLN A 92 1.89 -10.39 -7.36
N ASP A 93 2.09 -9.09 -7.13
CA ASP A 93 1.91 -8.45 -5.83
C ASP A 93 1.23 -7.10 -6.01
N GLY A 94 0.32 -6.74 -5.11
CA GLY A 94 -0.30 -5.43 -5.05
C GLY A 94 -1.82 -5.40 -5.07
N PHE A 95 -2.36 -4.27 -5.55
CA PHE A 95 -3.77 -3.92 -5.48
C PHE A 95 -4.23 -3.32 -6.79
N TYR A 96 -5.36 -3.79 -7.33
CA TYR A 96 -5.85 -3.30 -8.61
C TYR A 96 -7.34 -3.47 -8.81
N PHE A 97 -7.90 -2.63 -9.66
CA PHE A 97 -9.21 -2.82 -10.26
C PHE A 97 -9.06 -3.67 -11.53
N GLU A 98 -10.03 -4.53 -11.78
CA GLU A 98 -10.10 -5.31 -13.00
C GLU A 98 -11.48 -5.19 -13.63
N VAL A 99 -11.50 -4.96 -14.93
CA VAL A 99 -12.72 -5.04 -15.76
C VAL A 99 -12.65 -6.34 -16.54
N SER A 100 -13.59 -7.23 -16.25
CA SER A 100 -13.70 -8.54 -16.90
C SER A 100 -14.14 -8.41 -18.37
N PRO A 101 -14.03 -9.49 -19.16
CA PRO A 101 -14.59 -9.52 -20.54
C PRO A 101 -16.09 -9.21 -20.61
N ALA A 102 -16.84 -9.53 -19.57
CA ALA A 102 -18.28 -9.23 -19.47
C ALA A 102 -18.57 -7.77 -19.05
N GLY A 103 -17.55 -6.95 -18.79
CA GLY A 103 -17.71 -5.57 -18.32
C GLY A 103 -18.00 -5.46 -16.82
N VAL A 104 -17.78 -6.50 -16.05
CA VAL A 104 -17.95 -6.48 -14.59
C VAL A 104 -16.67 -5.97 -13.95
N LEU A 105 -16.81 -4.98 -13.07
CA LEU A 105 -15.71 -4.46 -12.28
C LEU A 105 -15.47 -5.35 -11.05
N SER A 106 -14.21 -5.63 -10.76
CA SER A 106 -13.76 -6.26 -9.52
C SER A 106 -12.60 -5.49 -8.90
N VAL A 107 -12.43 -5.68 -7.60
CA VAL A 107 -11.29 -5.20 -6.82
C VAL A 107 -10.47 -6.39 -6.35
N ASN A 108 -9.15 -6.26 -6.41
CA ASN A 108 -8.24 -7.38 -6.26
C ASN A 108 -7.07 -7.02 -5.35
N CYS A 109 -6.76 -7.94 -4.43
CA CYS A 109 -5.49 -8.01 -3.73
C CYS A 109 -4.73 -9.23 -4.24
N VAL A 110 -3.48 -9.08 -4.59
CA VAL A 110 -2.63 -10.17 -5.08
C VAL A 110 -1.32 -10.22 -4.33
N ARG A 111 -0.87 -11.43 -4.03
CA ARG A 111 0.44 -11.73 -3.51
C ARG A 111 0.94 -13.07 -4.02
N ASP A 112 2.21 -13.09 -4.45
CA ASP A 112 2.82 -14.30 -5.01
C ASP A 112 1.91 -14.94 -6.07
N ALA A 113 1.30 -14.12 -6.94
CA ALA A 113 0.29 -14.49 -7.95
C ALA A 113 -1.02 -15.09 -7.39
N SER A 114 -1.20 -15.20 -6.08
CA SER A 114 -2.46 -15.61 -5.46
C SER A 114 -3.40 -14.42 -5.33
N VAL A 115 -4.54 -14.46 -6.01
CA VAL A 115 -5.48 -13.34 -6.10
C VAL A 115 -6.69 -13.56 -5.18
N GLN A 116 -6.96 -12.57 -4.34
CA GLN A 116 -8.25 -12.43 -3.66
C GLN A 116 -9.06 -11.38 -4.42
N SER A 117 -10.18 -11.78 -5.00
CA SER A 117 -11.02 -10.95 -5.87
C SER A 117 -12.43 -10.81 -5.32
N VAL A 118 -12.99 -9.60 -5.41
CA VAL A 118 -14.41 -9.33 -5.10
C VAL A 118 -14.99 -8.51 -6.23
N SER A 119 -16.09 -9.01 -6.82
CA SER A 119 -16.77 -8.34 -7.93
C SER A 119 -17.88 -7.42 -7.44
N SER A 120 -18.21 -6.43 -8.27
CA SER A 120 -19.37 -5.56 -8.09
C SER A 120 -20.64 -6.37 -7.83
N GLY A 121 -21.44 -5.94 -6.87
CA GLY A 121 -22.58 -6.68 -6.31
C GLY A 121 -22.27 -7.43 -5.00
N ASN A 122 -20.97 -7.64 -4.71
CA ASN A 122 -20.49 -8.25 -3.46
C ASN A 122 -19.54 -7.29 -2.68
N PHE A 123 -19.50 -6.03 -3.06
CA PHE A 123 -18.71 -5.04 -2.34
C PHE A 123 -19.28 -4.80 -0.93
N ASN A 124 -18.39 -4.43 0.01
CA ASN A 124 -18.73 -4.21 1.42
C ASN A 124 -18.60 -2.75 1.88
N GLY A 125 -18.36 -1.83 0.95
CA GLY A 125 -18.28 -0.39 1.21
C GLY A 125 -19.66 0.28 1.24
N SER A 126 -19.65 1.61 1.16
CA SER A 126 -20.89 2.41 1.07
C SER A 126 -21.62 2.19 -0.26
N LEU A 127 -20.90 1.80 -1.29
CA LEU A 127 -21.41 1.45 -2.61
C LEU A 127 -21.13 -0.04 -2.87
N ASN A 128 -22.12 -0.90 -2.62
CA ASN A 128 -21.96 -2.35 -2.79
C ASN A 128 -22.04 -2.83 -4.25
N PHE A 129 -22.55 -1.98 -5.14
CA PHE A 129 -22.70 -2.26 -6.55
C PHE A 129 -22.28 -1.04 -7.37
N PHE A 130 -21.42 -1.24 -8.35
CA PHE A 130 -21.01 -0.22 -9.29
C PHE A 130 -21.20 -0.74 -10.73
N THR A 131 -22.07 -0.07 -11.49
CA THR A 131 -22.23 -0.35 -12.91
C THR A 131 -21.18 0.47 -13.67
N LEU A 132 -20.23 -0.21 -14.28
CA LEU A 132 -19.26 0.45 -15.15
C LEU A 132 -19.97 1.01 -16.38
N ASP A 133 -19.66 2.23 -16.72
CA ASP A 133 -20.14 2.89 -17.95
C ASP A 133 -18.97 3.35 -18.84
N THR A 134 -19.27 4.16 -19.85
CA THR A 134 -18.27 4.68 -20.80
C THR A 134 -17.71 6.05 -20.40
N ASN A 135 -18.05 6.56 -19.22
CA ASN A 135 -17.51 7.82 -18.70
C ASN A 135 -16.15 7.61 -18.03
N GLY A 136 -15.44 8.70 -17.82
CA GLY A 136 -14.21 8.69 -17.04
C GLY A 136 -14.52 8.78 -15.55
N HIS A 137 -14.03 7.82 -14.76
CA HIS A 137 -14.16 7.78 -13.31
C HIS A 137 -12.81 7.96 -12.63
N VAL A 138 -12.84 8.49 -11.41
CA VAL A 138 -11.67 8.55 -10.54
C VAL A 138 -11.64 7.31 -9.66
N TYR A 139 -10.60 6.52 -9.82
CA TYR A 139 -10.35 5.30 -9.05
C TYR A 139 -9.25 5.55 -8.04
N GLU A 140 -9.47 5.14 -6.81
CA GLU A 140 -8.52 5.32 -5.71
C GLU A 140 -8.34 4.01 -4.94
N ILE A 141 -7.10 3.77 -4.50
CA ILE A 141 -6.77 2.65 -3.62
C ILE A 141 -5.93 3.23 -2.48
N VAL A 142 -6.49 3.23 -1.29
CA VAL A 142 -5.76 3.58 -0.07
C VAL A 142 -5.27 2.28 0.54
N TYR A 143 -3.97 2.07 0.53
CA TYR A 143 -3.40 0.83 1.06
C TYR A 143 -2.46 1.09 2.22
N ALA A 144 -2.78 0.44 3.33
CA ALA A 144 -2.06 0.42 4.59
C ALA A 144 -1.92 -1.03 5.08
N PHE A 145 -1.16 -1.26 6.14
CA PHE A 145 -0.97 -2.62 6.68
C PHE A 145 -2.24 -3.27 7.20
N SER A 146 -3.16 -2.48 7.74
CA SER A 146 -4.35 -2.99 8.42
C SER A 146 -5.55 -3.15 7.51
N GLN A 147 -5.56 -2.46 6.38
CA GLN A 147 -6.67 -2.53 5.41
C GLN A 147 -6.28 -1.91 4.07
N VAL A 148 -7.03 -2.26 3.05
CA VAL A 148 -6.96 -1.65 1.73
C VAL A 148 -8.36 -1.20 1.33
N ASP A 149 -8.52 0.09 1.11
CA ASP A 149 -9.79 0.69 0.73
C ASP A 149 -9.78 0.99 -0.77
N PHE A 150 -10.78 0.50 -1.48
CA PHE A 150 -11.03 0.81 -2.87
C PHE A 150 -12.16 1.82 -2.98
N LEU A 151 -11.91 2.92 -3.70
CA LEU A 151 -12.89 3.98 -3.88
C LEU A 151 -13.09 4.28 -5.37
N ILE A 152 -14.31 4.71 -5.70
CA ILE A 152 -14.66 5.22 -7.03
C ILE A 152 -15.40 6.55 -6.82
N ASP A 153 -14.92 7.60 -7.47
CA ASP A 153 -15.47 8.97 -7.36
C ASP A 153 -15.63 9.43 -5.89
N GLY A 154 -14.64 9.06 -5.05
CA GLY A 154 -14.61 9.39 -3.62
C GLY A 154 -15.51 8.53 -2.74
N GLN A 155 -16.23 7.55 -3.29
CA GLN A 155 -17.06 6.62 -2.50
C GLN A 155 -16.35 5.29 -2.29
N VAL A 156 -16.29 4.82 -1.05
CA VAL A 156 -15.71 3.53 -0.71
C VAL A 156 -16.59 2.42 -1.29
N VAL A 157 -16.05 1.64 -2.21
CA VAL A 157 -16.74 0.48 -2.80
C VAL A 157 -16.42 -0.80 -2.03
N HIS A 158 -15.16 -1.01 -1.64
CA HIS A 158 -14.77 -2.22 -0.93
C HIS A 158 -13.60 -2.00 0.01
N ILE A 159 -13.60 -2.72 1.13
CA ILE A 159 -12.53 -2.73 2.12
C ILE A 159 -12.03 -4.16 2.29
N PHE A 160 -10.77 -4.42 1.93
CA PHE A 160 -10.08 -5.63 2.32
C PHE A 160 -9.45 -5.44 3.70
N LYS A 161 -9.78 -6.34 4.62
CA LYS A 161 -9.11 -6.48 5.92
C LYS A 161 -8.29 -7.76 5.85
N PRO A 162 -6.97 -7.67 5.74
CA PRO A 162 -6.15 -8.86 5.62
C PRO A 162 -6.11 -9.58 6.97
N THR A 163 -7.00 -10.55 7.14
CA THR A 163 -6.92 -11.54 8.24
C THR A 163 -5.98 -12.68 7.89
N SER A 164 -5.62 -12.81 6.62
CA SER A 164 -4.78 -13.90 6.10
C SER A 164 -4.00 -13.51 4.84
N ALA A 165 -4.31 -12.38 4.21
CA ALA A 165 -3.53 -11.94 3.07
C ALA A 165 -2.26 -11.27 3.59
N PRO A 166 -1.14 -11.73 3.18
CA PRO A 166 0.12 -11.20 3.61
C PRO A 166 0.42 -9.91 2.84
N LEU A 167 0.01 -8.81 3.39
CA LEU A 167 0.58 -7.52 3.05
C LEU A 167 1.96 -7.49 3.69
N THR A 168 2.98 -7.88 2.94
CA THR A 168 4.35 -7.75 3.42
C THR A 168 4.84 -6.33 3.29
N SER A 169 5.61 -5.93 4.27
CA SER A 169 6.25 -4.62 4.43
C SER A 169 7.22 -4.22 3.33
N ASP A 170 7.54 -5.11 2.41
CA ASP A 170 8.67 -4.95 1.49
C ASP A 170 8.24 -4.81 0.02
N MET A 171 6.96 -4.54 -0.24
CA MET A 171 6.48 -4.39 -1.61
C MET A 171 6.71 -2.97 -2.12
N ASP A 172 7.65 -2.83 -3.02
CA ASP A 172 7.77 -1.66 -3.86
C ASP A 172 6.86 -1.82 -5.07
N LEU A 173 5.75 -1.08 -5.10
CA LEU A 173 4.73 -1.24 -6.12
C LEU A 173 4.85 -0.17 -7.22
N PRO A 174 4.92 -0.59 -8.50
CA PRO A 174 4.73 0.31 -9.63
C PRO A 174 3.25 0.63 -9.81
N ILE A 175 2.97 1.76 -10.46
CA ILE A 175 1.69 1.97 -11.13
C ILE A 175 1.69 1.09 -12.37
N THR A 176 0.67 0.25 -12.52
CA THR A 176 0.51 -0.60 -13.70
C THR A 176 -0.90 -0.46 -14.26
N THR A 177 -0.98 -0.30 -15.57
CA THR A 177 -2.23 -0.29 -16.34
C THR A 177 -2.10 -1.22 -17.52
N GLN A 178 -3.08 -2.09 -17.74
CA GLN A 178 -3.04 -3.12 -18.77
C GLN A 178 -4.37 -3.25 -19.53
N SER A 179 -4.28 -3.54 -20.82
CA SER A 179 -5.36 -4.13 -21.62
C SER A 179 -4.83 -5.40 -22.28
N ILE A 180 -5.45 -6.55 -22.01
CA ILE A 180 -4.91 -7.87 -22.37
C ILE A 180 -6.01 -8.74 -22.98
N ASN A 181 -5.74 -9.30 -24.14
CA ASN A 181 -6.57 -10.34 -24.73
C ASN A 181 -6.25 -11.72 -24.14
N GLY A 182 -7.26 -12.51 -23.90
CA GLY A 182 -7.10 -13.94 -23.58
C GLY A 182 -6.53 -14.74 -24.75
N ALA A 183 -6.22 -16.01 -24.50
CA ALA A 183 -5.55 -16.90 -25.48
C ALA A 183 -6.31 -17.05 -26.81
N SER A 184 -7.61 -16.79 -26.85
CA SER A 184 -8.44 -16.81 -28.08
C SER A 184 -9.07 -15.45 -28.38
N GLY A 185 -8.66 -14.39 -27.68
CA GLY A 185 -9.22 -13.06 -27.84
C GLY A 185 -8.73 -12.38 -29.11
N THR A 186 -9.66 -11.94 -29.95
CA THR A 186 -9.37 -11.24 -31.21
C THR A 186 -10.05 -9.86 -31.27
N THR A 187 -10.69 -9.46 -30.17
CA THR A 187 -11.38 -8.16 -30.07
C THR A 187 -10.53 -7.19 -29.28
N SER A 188 -10.28 -6.04 -29.87
CA SER A 188 -9.45 -5.00 -29.25
C SER A 188 -10.16 -4.36 -28.06
N GLY A 189 -9.60 -4.50 -26.88
CA GLY A 189 -10.00 -3.77 -25.69
C GLY A 189 -9.23 -2.46 -25.55
N VAL A 190 -9.95 -1.39 -25.22
CA VAL A 190 -9.36 -0.06 -25.04
C VAL A 190 -9.50 0.36 -23.58
N LEU A 191 -8.41 0.92 -23.03
CA LEU A 191 -8.38 1.57 -21.72
C LEU A 191 -7.68 2.92 -21.87
N GLU A 192 -8.32 3.97 -21.40
CA GLU A 192 -7.81 5.33 -21.47
C GLU A 192 -7.47 5.85 -20.08
N ASN A 193 -6.33 6.51 -19.95
CA ASN A 193 -5.82 7.09 -18.70
C ASN A 193 -5.54 8.58 -18.90
N TRP A 194 -6.07 9.45 -18.04
CA TRP A 194 -5.75 10.88 -18.05
C TRP A 194 -4.62 11.23 -17.08
N PHE A 195 -4.61 10.60 -15.93
CA PHE A 195 -3.52 10.65 -14.97
C PHE A 195 -3.48 9.39 -14.13
N CYS A 196 -2.30 9.05 -13.64
CA CYS A 196 -2.09 8.01 -12.64
C CYS A 196 -0.99 8.48 -11.69
N GLY A 197 -1.19 8.28 -10.40
CA GLY A 197 -0.21 8.64 -9.38
C GLY A 197 -0.34 7.83 -8.12
N ILE A 198 0.78 7.66 -7.42
CA ILE A 198 0.80 7.19 -6.04
C ILE A 198 1.43 8.28 -5.19
N ASN A 199 0.71 8.71 -4.18
CA ASN A 199 1.15 9.64 -3.16
C ASN A 199 1.18 8.93 -1.81
N ARG A 200 2.12 9.30 -0.96
CA ARG A 200 1.93 9.06 0.47
C ARG A 200 0.85 9.99 0.95
N MET A 201 -0.13 9.46 1.62
CA MET A 201 -1.04 10.29 2.40
C MET A 201 -0.19 10.88 3.52
N GLY A 202 -0.18 12.20 3.61
CA GLY A 202 0.54 12.89 4.68
C GLY A 202 0.09 12.33 6.03
N GLU A 203 0.88 12.60 7.05
CA GLU A 203 0.66 12.17 8.42
C GLU A 203 -0.64 12.79 9.02
N GLU A 204 -1.80 12.59 8.40
CA GLU A 204 -3.03 12.46 9.17
C GLU A 204 -3.02 11.07 9.79
N ALA A 205 -1.87 10.74 10.34
CA ALA A 205 -1.66 9.63 11.21
C ALA A 205 -2.70 9.71 12.31
N ALA A 206 -3.25 8.59 12.65
CA ALA A 206 -3.98 8.43 13.90
C ALA A 206 -3.24 9.24 14.98
N ALA A 207 -3.98 10.07 15.71
CA ALA A 207 -3.40 10.95 16.72
C ALA A 207 -2.37 10.15 17.55
N PRO A 208 -1.14 10.64 17.72
CA PRO A 208 -0.10 9.87 18.36
C PRO A 208 -0.59 9.40 19.71
N LYS A 209 -0.51 8.12 19.94
CA LYS A 209 -0.82 7.51 21.22
C LYS A 209 0.40 7.61 22.12
N TRP A 210 0.16 7.69 23.40
CA TRP A 210 1.23 7.64 24.37
C TRP A 210 0.92 6.62 25.48
N VAL A 211 1.96 5.98 25.97
CA VAL A 211 1.89 5.07 27.12
C VAL A 211 3.04 5.40 28.05
N HIS A 212 2.69 5.60 29.31
CA HIS A 212 3.62 5.81 30.42
C HIS A 212 3.94 4.48 31.09
N VAL A 213 5.21 4.19 31.27
CA VAL A 213 5.69 2.94 31.87
C VAL A 213 6.70 3.27 32.96
N VAL A 214 6.42 2.76 34.15
CA VAL A 214 7.38 2.77 35.27
C VAL A 214 8.05 1.41 35.34
N GLY A 215 9.37 1.41 35.45
CA GLY A 215 10.16 0.19 35.49
C GLY A 215 10.01 -0.60 36.79
N ALA A 216 10.58 -1.80 36.83
CA ALA A 216 10.63 -2.66 37.97
C ALA A 216 12.02 -3.29 38.11
N THR A 217 12.35 -3.78 39.34
CA THR A 217 13.56 -4.55 39.60
C THR A 217 13.55 -5.92 38.91
N GLY A 218 14.70 -6.49 38.69
CA GLY A 218 14.85 -7.82 38.10
C GLY A 218 14.62 -7.83 36.60
N GLY A 219 13.61 -8.53 36.13
CA GLY A 219 13.31 -8.66 34.69
C GLY A 219 12.70 -7.41 34.03
N GLY A 220 12.36 -6.38 34.82
CA GLY A 220 11.73 -5.15 34.35
C GLY A 220 10.22 -5.26 34.15
N THR A 221 9.59 -4.11 33.88
CA THR A 221 8.17 -4.03 33.48
C THR A 221 8.04 -4.31 31.97
N LEU A 222 7.33 -5.38 31.66
CA LEU A 222 7.05 -5.83 30.31
C LEU A 222 5.72 -5.22 29.84
N THR A 223 5.76 -4.44 28.78
CA THR A 223 4.55 -3.74 28.29
C THR A 223 4.38 -3.89 26.79
N GLN A 224 3.25 -4.44 26.37
CA GLN A 224 2.81 -4.37 24.98
C GLN A 224 2.23 -2.99 24.74
N LEU A 225 2.93 -2.17 23.98
CA LEU A 225 2.52 -0.80 23.66
C LEU A 225 1.49 -0.78 22.53
N LYS A 226 1.74 -1.59 21.49
CA LYS A 226 0.87 -1.72 20.33
C LYS A 226 0.94 -3.14 19.76
N THR A 227 -0.20 -3.65 19.28
CA THR A 227 -0.29 -4.84 18.42
C THR A 227 -0.38 -4.41 16.96
N GLY A 228 0.28 -5.17 16.06
CA GLY A 228 0.37 -4.84 14.64
C GLY A 228 1.39 -3.73 14.36
N SER A 229 1.49 -3.39 13.11
CA SER A 229 2.46 -2.41 12.61
C SER A 229 2.19 -0.97 13.07
N GLY A 230 3.21 -0.14 13.01
CA GLY A 230 3.13 1.28 13.34
C GLY A 230 4.48 1.96 13.32
N ARG A 231 4.54 3.13 13.94
CA ARG A 231 5.76 3.92 14.06
C ARG A 231 5.98 4.38 15.49
N LEU A 232 7.17 4.12 16.02
CA LEU A 232 7.65 4.75 17.24
C LEU A 232 8.14 6.16 16.91
N ARG A 233 7.47 7.17 17.42
CA ARG A 233 7.79 8.58 17.17
C ARG A 233 8.93 9.05 18.07
N SER A 234 8.73 8.91 19.37
CA SER A 234 9.71 9.34 20.36
C SER A 234 9.56 8.62 21.67
N ILE A 235 10.61 8.72 22.46
CA ILE A 235 10.69 8.22 23.84
C ILE A 235 11.07 9.39 24.73
N ASN A 236 10.22 9.70 25.69
CA ASN A 236 10.52 10.66 26.75
C ASN A 236 10.98 9.89 27.98
N ILE A 237 12.22 10.05 28.35
CA ILE A 237 12.77 9.47 29.59
C ILE A 237 12.66 10.55 30.67
N ASN A 238 11.75 10.35 31.61
CA ASN A 238 11.51 11.29 32.72
C ASN A 238 12.53 11.07 33.82
N THR A 239 12.79 9.80 34.16
CA THR A 239 13.87 9.39 35.06
C THR A 239 14.50 8.09 34.57
N LEU A 240 15.80 7.95 34.76
CA LEU A 240 16.56 6.74 34.45
C LEU A 240 17.48 6.40 35.63
N GLU A 241 17.20 5.30 36.31
CA GLU A 241 17.99 4.82 37.43
C GLU A 241 19.37 4.32 36.97
N ASP A 242 20.38 4.43 37.83
CA ASP A 242 21.70 3.87 37.54
C ASP A 242 21.63 2.36 37.37
N GLY A 243 22.22 1.84 36.31
CA GLY A 243 22.11 0.42 35.93
C GLY A 243 20.81 0.02 35.27
N ALA A 244 19.88 0.95 35.07
CA ALA A 244 18.63 0.70 34.38
C ALA A 244 18.81 0.48 32.89
N ALA A 245 17.80 -0.12 32.25
CA ALA A 245 17.75 -0.29 30.82
C ALA A 245 16.31 -0.14 30.28
N ILE A 246 16.19 0.45 29.11
CA ILE A 246 14.99 0.49 28.31
C ILE A 246 15.28 -0.30 27.04
N ARG A 247 14.51 -1.36 26.80
CA ARG A 247 14.65 -2.21 25.61
C ARG A 247 13.35 -2.18 24.85
N ILE A 248 13.44 -2.00 23.53
CA ILE A 248 12.29 -1.90 22.63
C ILE A 248 12.44 -2.94 21.55
N TYR A 249 11.33 -3.60 21.23
CA TYR A 249 11.29 -4.72 20.32
C TYR A 249 10.15 -4.56 19.30
N ASP A 250 10.39 -5.03 18.08
CA ASP A 250 9.33 -5.34 17.12
C ASP A 250 8.81 -6.74 17.43
N ALA A 251 7.74 -6.82 18.19
CA ALA A 251 7.17 -8.08 18.63
C ALA A 251 5.72 -7.93 19.07
N SER A 252 4.93 -8.97 18.86
CA SER A 252 3.57 -9.09 19.43
C SER A 252 3.56 -9.71 20.83
N SER A 253 4.71 -10.24 21.30
CA SER A 253 4.88 -10.85 22.61
C SER A 253 6.36 -10.84 23.02
N ALA A 254 6.66 -11.21 24.26
CA ALA A 254 8.04 -11.30 24.77
C ALA A 254 8.87 -12.43 24.14
N THR A 255 8.24 -13.37 23.44
CA THR A 255 8.89 -14.47 22.72
C THR A 255 9.15 -14.12 21.27
N ASN A 256 10.36 -14.42 20.77
CA ASN A 256 10.81 -14.13 19.40
C ASN A 256 10.89 -12.62 19.07
N ALA A 257 11.23 -11.80 20.04
CA ALA A 257 11.31 -10.36 19.88
C ALA A 257 12.55 -9.94 19.06
N ILE A 258 12.36 -9.13 18.04
CA ILE A 258 13.43 -8.48 17.29
C ILE A 258 13.78 -7.19 18.03
N GLY A 259 15.02 -7.09 18.53
CA GLY A 259 15.48 -5.89 19.23
C GLY A 259 15.59 -4.71 18.28
N LEU A 260 14.93 -3.61 18.59
CA LEU A 260 15.00 -2.35 17.85
C LEU A 260 15.95 -1.36 18.50
N ILE A 261 15.77 -1.11 19.79
CA ILE A 261 16.52 -0.09 20.55
C ILE A 261 16.87 -0.64 21.94
N THR A 262 18.08 -0.36 22.40
CA THR A 262 18.48 -0.53 23.79
C THR A 262 19.12 0.74 24.31
N ILE A 263 18.57 1.29 25.38
CA ILE A 263 19.10 2.44 26.10
C ILE A 263 19.52 1.93 27.48
N THR A 264 20.78 2.13 27.83
CA THR A 264 21.31 1.79 29.14
C THR A 264 21.81 3.05 29.82
N SER A 265 21.52 3.19 31.13
CA SER A 265 22.17 4.21 31.93
C SER A 265 23.62 3.79 32.20
N GLY A 266 24.57 4.68 31.89
CA GLY A 266 25.91 4.57 32.49
C GLY A 266 25.85 5.05 33.92
N ASN A 267 26.93 4.79 34.71
CA ASN A 267 27.08 5.25 36.10
C ASN A 267 27.18 6.77 36.25
N GLN A 268 26.48 7.52 35.48
CA GLN A 268 26.42 8.98 35.49
C GLN A 268 25.00 9.39 35.85
N GLY A 269 24.82 9.93 37.03
CA GLY A 269 23.55 10.39 37.54
C GLY A 269 22.73 11.09 36.48
N ALA A 270 21.52 10.62 36.24
CA ALA A 270 20.70 10.96 35.12
C ALA A 270 20.41 12.47 35.03
N LYS A 271 20.86 13.07 33.94
CA LYS A 271 20.45 14.43 33.59
C LYS A 271 19.16 14.31 32.79
N LEU A 272 18.03 14.47 33.44
CA LEU A 272 16.72 14.23 32.85
C LEU A 272 15.80 15.44 33.08
N PRO A 273 14.75 15.58 32.27
CA PRO A 273 14.21 14.69 31.26
C PRO A 273 14.90 14.79 29.90
N VAL A 274 14.87 13.67 29.13
CA VAL A 274 15.42 13.61 27.77
C VAL A 274 14.32 13.13 26.81
N ASN A 275 14.14 13.85 25.73
CA ASN A 275 13.33 13.40 24.60
C ASN A 275 14.24 12.84 23.49
N MET A 276 13.96 11.64 23.04
CA MET A 276 14.67 10.98 21.95
C MET A 276 13.68 10.72 20.82
N THR A 277 13.88 11.38 19.70
CA THR A 277 13.05 11.20 18.49
C THR A 277 13.65 10.12 17.61
N TYR A 278 12.87 9.12 17.24
CA TYR A 278 13.31 7.98 16.46
C TYR A 278 12.67 7.90 15.08
N ASN A 279 11.34 8.09 14.96
CA ASN A 279 10.56 7.87 13.73
C ASN A 279 10.84 6.48 13.10
N LEU A 280 10.86 5.44 13.95
CA LEU A 280 11.22 4.08 13.58
C LEU A 280 9.96 3.24 13.33
N ASP A 281 9.87 2.62 12.16
CA ASP A 281 8.78 1.72 11.81
C ASP A 281 8.96 0.35 12.49
N PHE A 282 7.85 -0.25 12.94
CA PHE A 282 7.78 -1.63 13.43
C PHE A 282 6.62 -2.34 12.73
N TYR A 283 6.71 -3.65 12.61
CA TYR A 283 5.84 -4.42 11.70
C TYR A 283 4.93 -5.43 12.41
N THR A 284 5.41 -6.01 13.50
CA THR A 284 4.68 -7.06 14.24
C THR A 284 3.94 -6.49 15.44
N GLY A 285 4.56 -5.53 16.09
CA GLY A 285 4.05 -4.87 17.28
C GLY A 285 5.14 -4.08 17.99
N LEU A 286 4.76 -3.18 18.88
CA LEU A 286 5.69 -2.44 19.71
C LEU A 286 5.65 -2.98 21.13
N TYR A 287 6.78 -3.50 21.59
CA TYR A 287 6.94 -4.09 22.91
C TYR A 287 8.11 -3.45 23.65
N ALA A 288 7.92 -3.07 24.91
CA ALA A 288 8.95 -2.45 25.72
C ALA A 288 9.22 -3.22 27.00
N VAL A 289 10.48 -3.21 27.42
CA VAL A 289 10.94 -3.68 28.72
C VAL A 289 11.66 -2.54 29.41
N VAL A 290 11.12 -2.08 30.54
CA VAL A 290 11.69 -1.00 31.34
C VAL A 290 12.21 -1.57 32.66
N ILE A 291 13.52 -1.51 32.86
CA ILE A 291 14.25 -2.05 34.03
C ILE A 291 14.70 -0.88 34.91
N GLY A 292 14.55 -1.01 36.23
CA GLY A 292 14.89 0.01 37.21
C GLY A 292 13.66 0.57 37.91
N THR A 293 13.61 0.52 39.25
CA THR A 293 12.39 0.86 40.04
C THR A 293 11.96 2.30 39.99
N THR A 294 12.89 3.21 39.70
CA THR A 294 12.64 4.63 39.57
C THR A 294 12.72 5.08 38.12
N THR A 295 12.90 4.16 37.16
CA THR A 295 12.92 4.45 35.73
C THR A 295 11.51 4.72 35.23
N ASP A 296 11.31 5.90 34.65
CA ASP A 296 10.03 6.42 34.23
C ASP A 296 10.13 6.90 32.77
N VAL A 297 9.31 6.32 31.90
CA VAL A 297 9.39 6.51 30.45
C VAL A 297 8.02 6.66 29.84
N THR A 298 7.89 7.59 28.90
CA THR A 298 6.71 7.73 28.07
C THR A 298 7.06 7.43 26.61
N PHE A 299 6.38 6.45 26.03
CA PHE A 299 6.50 6.09 24.62
C PHE A 299 5.42 6.78 23.82
N ILE A 300 5.78 7.43 22.72
CA ILE A 300 4.86 8.11 21.78
C ILE A 300 4.94 7.36 20.45
N TYR A 301 3.81 6.82 20.01
CA TYR A 301 3.72 5.97 18.80
C TYR A 301 2.36 6.15 18.10
N GLU A 302 2.26 5.63 16.88
CA GLU A 302 1.06 5.63 16.05
C GLU A 302 0.81 4.27 15.40
#